data_44013ae1c6569452087b72b4d4750cd9
#
_entry.id   44013ae1c6569452087b72b4d4750cd9
#
_cell.length_a   1.000
_cell.length_b   1.000
_cell.length_c   1.000
_cell.angle_alpha   90.00
_cell.angle_beta   90.00
_cell.angle_gamma   90.00
#
_symmetry.space_group_name_H-M   'P 1'
#
loop_
_entity.id
_entity.type
_entity.pdbx_description
1 polymer ?
#
loop_
_entity_poly.entity_id
_entity_poly.type
_entity_poly.pdbx_seq_one_letter_code
_entity_poly.pdbx_strand_id
1 'polypeptide(L)'
;AQGFRVLTKTQILNDLYCLNLTYASLASFLKYPNFGKSCKDDGIALHKHGIFTTEKEIAKEVMDKCKISKLDNKPSYSRHPFSFIMEACDTICYLVMDMEDAYNKGWISFKMIENLDNSELKKVLKESKKHYDKDNPERKKIVQLRVDLINYFVSYAICRFMSNLQKIIEGSFNEELLFDEKNENCLAKFLSDFSIKNIYSQREIQSLELTGDAVITGIMDH
;
A
#
# COMPACT_ATOMS: atom_id res chain seq x y z
N ALA A 1 10.82 -3.40 8.47
CA ALA A 1 11.98 -3.35 9.38
C ALA A 1 13.28 -3.11 8.62
N GLN A 2 13.61 -3.94 7.64
CA GLN A 2 14.86 -3.83 6.88
C GLN A 2 15.04 -2.46 6.20
N GLY A 3 13.99 -1.92 5.59
CA GLY A 3 14.06 -0.57 4.97
C GLY A 3 14.48 0.53 5.95
N PHE A 4 13.96 0.52 7.17
CA PHE A 4 14.35 1.49 8.19
C PHE A 4 15.82 1.35 8.59
N ARG A 5 16.32 0.11 8.74
CA ARG A 5 17.76 -0.18 8.96
C ARG A 5 18.62 0.36 7.83
N VAL A 6 18.22 0.12 6.57
CA VAL A 6 18.97 0.62 5.41
C VAL A 6 19.07 2.15 5.45
N LEU A 7 17.96 2.84 5.71
CA LEU A 7 17.92 4.30 5.74
C LEU A 7 18.73 4.91 6.89
N THR A 8 18.88 4.20 8.03
CA THR A 8 19.48 4.76 9.25
C THR A 8 20.86 4.22 9.57
N LYS A 9 21.27 3.05 9.04
CA LYS A 9 22.52 2.40 9.45
C LYS A 9 23.36 1.83 8.31
N THR A 10 22.74 1.21 7.30
CA THR A 10 23.51 0.37 6.35
C THR A 10 23.77 1.03 5.01
N GLN A 11 23.14 2.16 4.73
CA GLN A 11 23.47 2.95 3.54
C GLN A 11 24.82 3.63 3.74
N ILE A 12 25.83 3.18 3.02
CA ILE A 12 27.19 3.71 3.14
C ILE A 12 27.29 4.98 2.31
N LEU A 13 27.31 6.12 2.98
CA LEU A 13 27.58 7.44 2.42
C LEU A 13 28.65 8.12 3.26
N ASN A 14 29.19 9.22 2.78
CA ASN A 14 30.20 10.03 3.50
C ASN A 14 29.59 10.78 4.70
N ASP A 15 28.34 10.55 5.04
CA ASP A 15 27.62 11.20 6.13
C ASP A 15 27.50 10.27 7.35
N LEU A 16 27.51 10.84 8.55
CA LEU A 16 27.40 10.11 9.83
C LEU A 16 26.03 9.44 10.01
N TYR A 17 25.01 9.93 9.32
CA TYR A 17 23.62 9.51 9.47
C TYR A 17 23.07 8.80 8.23
N CYS A 18 23.92 8.12 7.48
CA CYS A 18 23.54 7.43 6.23
C CYS A 18 22.94 8.43 5.21
N LEU A 19 21.65 8.28 4.86
CA LEU A 19 20.97 9.22 3.95
C LEU A 19 20.67 10.58 4.57
N ASN A 20 20.99 10.78 5.84
CA ASN A 20 20.75 12.02 6.59
C ASN A 20 19.33 12.58 6.43
N LEU A 21 18.34 11.67 6.50
CA LEU A 21 16.94 12.04 6.37
C LEU A 21 16.43 12.73 7.64
N THR A 22 15.46 13.63 7.46
CA THR A 22 14.79 14.26 8.60
C THR A 22 14.01 13.24 9.43
N TYR A 23 13.77 13.53 10.70
CA TYR A 23 12.93 12.69 11.56
C TYR A 23 11.53 12.50 10.96
N ALA A 24 10.94 13.54 10.37
CA ALA A 24 9.64 13.46 9.72
C ALA A 24 9.64 12.49 8.53
N SER A 25 10.71 12.49 7.70
CA SER A 25 10.85 11.56 6.59
C SER A 25 10.96 10.11 7.10
N LEU A 26 11.77 9.88 8.14
CA LEU A 26 11.94 8.56 8.74
C LEU A 26 10.65 8.07 9.40
N ALA A 27 9.92 8.95 10.12
CA ALA A 27 8.63 8.61 10.72
C ALA A 27 7.59 8.27 9.65
N SER A 28 7.55 9.03 8.55
CA SER A 28 6.63 8.81 7.43
C SER A 28 6.86 7.48 6.72
N PHE A 29 8.10 7.02 6.67
CA PHE A 29 8.46 5.73 6.08
C PHE A 29 7.99 4.53 6.92
N LEU A 30 7.76 4.72 8.23
CA LEU A 30 7.36 3.66 9.13
C LEU A 30 5.85 3.37 9.04
N LYS A 31 5.48 2.50 8.09
CA LYS A 31 4.11 1.99 7.94
C LYS A 31 3.64 1.21 9.19
N TYR A 32 4.55 0.49 9.84
CA TYR A 32 4.30 -0.29 11.04
C TYR A 32 5.29 0.09 12.15
N PRO A 33 5.01 1.13 12.96
CA PRO A 33 5.89 1.59 14.02
C PRO A 33 5.81 0.66 15.25
N ASN A 34 6.01 -0.63 15.03
CA ASN A 34 5.83 -1.73 15.97
C ASN A 34 7.17 -2.37 16.32
N PHE A 35 7.48 -2.45 17.62
CA PHE A 35 8.66 -3.11 18.19
C PHE A 35 8.37 -4.52 18.72
N GLY A 36 7.10 -4.90 18.78
CA GLY A 36 6.64 -6.16 19.33
C GLY A 36 6.20 -7.15 18.27
N LYS A 37 5.51 -8.20 18.72
CA LYS A 37 4.90 -9.19 17.83
C LYS A 37 3.83 -8.52 16.97
N SER A 38 3.67 -8.99 15.74
CA SER A 38 2.57 -8.58 14.87
C SER A 38 1.24 -9.13 15.42
N CYS A 39 0.22 -8.29 15.40
CA CYS A 39 -1.15 -8.66 15.76
C CYS A 39 -2.12 -7.91 14.85
N LYS A 40 -2.90 -8.65 14.07
CA LYS A 40 -3.84 -8.04 13.11
C LYS A 40 -5.04 -7.42 13.80
N ASP A 41 -5.47 -8.00 14.91
CA ASP A 41 -6.66 -7.55 15.66
C ASP A 41 -6.43 -6.29 16.47
N ASP A 42 -5.17 -5.92 16.68
CA ASP A 42 -4.75 -4.80 17.53
C ASP A 42 -4.59 -3.48 16.79
N GLY A 43 -4.90 -3.47 15.51
CA GLY A 43 -4.88 -2.28 14.69
C GLY A 43 -3.76 -2.22 13.65
N ILE A 44 -3.95 -1.35 12.66
CA ILE A 44 -3.15 -1.26 11.45
C ILE A 44 -1.64 -1.05 11.72
N ALA A 45 -1.28 -0.28 12.74
CA ALA A 45 0.11 -0.03 13.12
C ALA A 45 0.83 -1.30 13.61
N LEU A 46 0.09 -2.33 14.04
CA LEU A 46 0.59 -3.56 14.63
C LEU A 46 0.49 -4.78 13.69
N HIS A 47 -0.07 -4.62 12.49
CA HIS A 47 -0.27 -5.73 11.55
C HIS A 47 1.02 -6.48 11.21
N LYS A 48 2.16 -5.78 11.18
CA LYS A 48 3.47 -6.39 10.88
C LYS A 48 4.53 -5.90 11.85
N HIS A 49 5.59 -6.68 11.96
CA HIS A 49 6.81 -6.27 12.66
C HIS A 49 7.54 -5.21 11.83
N GLY A 50 7.65 -4.00 12.33
CA GLY A 50 8.12 -2.84 11.56
C GLY A 50 9.53 -2.39 11.87
N ILE A 51 10.06 -2.70 13.07
CA ILE A 51 11.36 -2.19 13.55
C ILE A 51 12.09 -3.33 14.25
N PHE A 52 13.34 -3.57 13.85
CA PHE A 52 14.19 -4.54 14.57
C PHE A 52 14.61 -3.99 15.94
N THR A 53 14.90 -4.89 16.86
CA THR A 53 15.32 -4.53 18.22
C THR A 53 16.56 -3.65 18.23
N THR A 54 17.47 -3.87 17.28
CA THR A 54 18.72 -3.10 17.14
C THR A 54 18.53 -1.66 16.67
N GLU A 55 17.38 -1.31 16.07
CA GLU A 55 17.03 0.04 15.63
C GLU A 55 16.01 0.71 16.56
N LYS A 56 15.65 0.05 17.67
CA LYS A 56 14.59 0.49 18.58
C LYS A 56 14.84 1.91 19.13
N GLU A 57 16.06 2.22 19.55
CA GLU A 57 16.37 3.50 20.17
C GLU A 57 16.30 4.66 19.15
N ILE A 58 16.86 4.46 17.94
CA ILE A 58 16.72 5.45 16.87
C ILE A 58 15.26 5.67 16.50
N ALA A 59 14.49 4.59 16.40
CA ALA A 59 13.07 4.70 16.05
C ALA A 59 12.27 5.42 17.14
N LYS A 60 12.54 5.19 18.42
CA LYS A 60 11.94 5.96 19.51
C LYS A 60 12.30 7.44 19.41
N GLU A 61 13.56 7.77 19.21
CA GLU A 61 14.00 9.14 19.03
C GLU A 61 13.23 9.82 17.89
N VAL A 62 13.14 9.17 16.73
CA VAL A 62 12.36 9.64 15.57
C VAL A 62 10.91 9.93 15.95
N MET A 63 10.23 9.00 16.62
CA MET A 63 8.84 9.14 17.00
C MET A 63 8.64 10.24 18.04
N ASP A 64 9.49 10.31 19.06
CA ASP A 64 9.41 11.32 20.13
C ASP A 64 9.69 12.73 19.60
N LYS A 65 10.67 12.91 18.67
CA LYS A 65 10.93 14.19 18.00
C LYS A 65 9.78 14.64 17.10
N CYS A 66 9.10 13.70 16.47
CA CYS A 66 7.89 13.97 15.68
C CYS A 66 6.62 14.09 16.54
N LYS A 67 6.71 13.93 17.86
CA LYS A 67 5.57 13.95 18.78
C LYS A 67 4.47 12.95 18.43
N ILE A 68 4.87 11.79 17.92
CA ILE A 68 3.93 10.72 17.60
C ILE A 68 3.50 10.02 18.89
N SER A 69 2.19 9.84 19.06
CA SER A 69 1.61 9.25 20.27
C SER A 69 1.98 7.76 20.40
N LYS A 70 2.32 7.34 21.61
CA LYS A 70 2.44 5.91 21.94
C LYS A 70 1.05 5.29 22.03
N LEU A 71 0.95 4.05 21.58
CA LEU A 71 -0.27 3.27 21.77
C LEU A 71 -0.31 2.72 23.18
N ASP A 72 -1.45 2.89 23.86
CA ASP A 72 -1.64 2.48 25.25
C ASP A 72 -1.40 0.97 25.42
N ASN A 73 -0.59 0.62 26.42
CA ASN A 73 -0.24 -0.74 26.78
C ASN A 73 0.41 -1.60 25.66
N LYS A 74 0.94 -0.97 24.61
CA LYS A 74 1.55 -1.66 23.46
C LYS A 74 2.97 -1.12 23.20
N PRO A 75 3.90 -1.99 22.78
CA PRO A 75 5.26 -1.58 22.41
C PRO A 75 5.27 -0.96 21.00
N SER A 76 4.46 0.07 20.77
CA SER A 76 4.24 0.66 19.47
C SER A 76 3.84 2.13 19.57
N TYR A 77 3.93 2.82 18.45
CA TYR A 77 3.44 4.18 18.26
C TYR A 77 2.28 4.19 17.26
N SER A 78 1.50 5.27 17.26
CA SER A 78 0.59 5.55 16.15
C SER A 78 1.37 5.85 14.88
N ARG A 79 0.69 5.82 13.73
CA ARG A 79 1.33 6.14 12.46
C ARG A 79 1.53 7.65 12.30
N HIS A 80 2.64 8.03 11.68
CA HIS A 80 2.80 9.39 11.17
C HIS A 80 1.74 9.66 10.08
N PRO A 81 1.14 10.87 10.00
CA PRO A 81 0.10 11.17 9.00
C PRO A 81 0.50 10.80 7.56
N PHE A 82 1.73 11.09 7.16
CA PHE A 82 2.21 10.76 5.81
C PHE A 82 2.41 9.27 5.54
N SER A 83 2.47 8.42 6.58
CA SER A 83 2.49 6.97 6.37
C SER A 83 1.19 6.46 5.75
N PHE A 84 0.06 7.09 6.04
CA PHE A 84 -1.23 6.77 5.40
C PHE A 84 -1.24 7.15 3.93
N ILE A 85 -0.63 8.29 3.58
CA ILE A 85 -0.52 8.74 2.18
C ILE A 85 0.41 7.81 1.41
N MET A 86 1.58 7.46 1.98
CA MET A 86 2.51 6.51 1.37
C MET A 86 1.84 5.16 1.11
N GLU A 87 1.09 4.65 2.10
CA GLU A 87 0.33 3.40 1.95
C GLU A 87 -0.72 3.49 0.84
N ALA A 88 -1.46 4.60 0.76
CA ALA A 88 -2.44 4.81 -0.29
C ALA A 88 -1.80 4.83 -1.68
N CYS A 89 -0.64 5.49 -1.84
CA CYS A 89 0.11 5.49 -3.11
C CYS A 89 0.55 4.07 -3.51
N ASP A 90 1.10 3.29 -2.56
CA ASP A 90 1.49 1.90 -2.77
C ASP A 90 0.28 1.04 -3.20
N THR A 91 -0.83 1.20 -2.51
CA THR A 91 -2.09 0.49 -2.81
C THR A 91 -2.63 0.84 -4.21
N ILE A 92 -2.64 2.12 -4.59
CA ILE A 92 -3.05 2.56 -5.92
C ILE A 92 -2.18 1.91 -6.99
N CYS A 93 -0.86 1.88 -6.77
CA CYS A 93 0.06 1.28 -7.72
C CYS A 93 -0.27 -0.20 -7.95
N TYR A 94 -0.34 -1.04 -6.92
CA TYR A 94 -0.57 -2.46 -7.13
C TYR A 94 -1.98 -2.76 -7.64
N LEU A 95 -3.02 -2.03 -7.24
CA LEU A 95 -4.37 -2.25 -7.73
C LEU A 95 -4.52 -1.92 -9.23
N VAL A 96 -3.86 -0.88 -9.69
CA VAL A 96 -4.08 -0.34 -11.04
C VAL A 96 -3.01 -0.80 -12.02
N MET A 97 -1.72 -0.79 -11.62
CA MET A 97 -0.63 -1.19 -12.52
C MET A 97 -0.61 -2.69 -12.75
N ASP A 98 -0.87 -3.51 -11.72
CA ASP A 98 -0.94 -4.96 -11.88
C ASP A 98 -2.06 -5.39 -12.84
N MET A 99 -3.17 -4.63 -12.88
CA MET A 99 -4.24 -4.87 -13.84
C MET A 99 -3.81 -4.56 -15.28
N GLU A 100 -3.08 -3.45 -15.52
CA GLU A 100 -2.51 -3.14 -16.82
C GLU A 100 -1.47 -4.18 -17.25
N ASP A 101 -0.60 -4.60 -16.34
CA ASP A 101 0.41 -5.62 -16.59
C ASP A 101 -0.23 -6.99 -16.90
N ALA A 102 -1.27 -7.36 -16.18
CA ALA A 102 -2.02 -8.58 -16.46
C ALA A 102 -2.69 -8.55 -17.84
N TYR A 103 -3.21 -7.39 -18.26
CA TYR A 103 -3.71 -7.20 -19.62
C TYR A 103 -2.58 -7.36 -20.65
N ASN A 104 -1.43 -6.73 -20.45
CA ASN A 104 -0.29 -6.81 -21.36
C ASN A 104 0.25 -8.25 -21.49
N LYS A 105 0.14 -9.06 -20.44
CA LYS A 105 0.49 -10.48 -20.42
C LYS A 105 -0.60 -11.39 -20.99
N GLY A 106 -1.77 -10.85 -21.31
CA GLY A 106 -2.90 -11.61 -21.83
C GLY A 106 -3.65 -12.47 -20.79
N TRP A 107 -3.44 -12.23 -19.51
CA TRP A 107 -4.14 -12.95 -18.43
C TRP A 107 -5.56 -12.46 -18.24
N ILE A 108 -5.81 -11.18 -18.50
CA ILE A 108 -7.14 -10.58 -18.50
C ILE A 108 -7.38 -9.80 -19.80
N SER A 109 -8.64 -9.62 -20.17
CA SER A 109 -9.04 -8.79 -21.31
C SER A 109 -9.81 -7.55 -20.85
N PHE A 110 -9.85 -6.50 -21.68
CA PHE A 110 -10.64 -5.31 -21.38
C PHE A 110 -12.12 -5.65 -21.19
N LYS A 111 -12.64 -6.60 -21.99
CA LYS A 111 -14.01 -7.09 -21.89
C LYS A 111 -14.31 -7.74 -20.53
N MET A 112 -13.35 -8.45 -19.93
CA MET A 112 -13.51 -8.98 -18.57
C MET A 112 -13.74 -7.86 -17.56
N ILE A 113 -12.94 -6.76 -17.67
CA ILE A 113 -13.06 -5.62 -16.77
C ILE A 113 -14.40 -4.89 -16.98
N GLU A 114 -14.83 -4.70 -18.22
CA GLU A 114 -16.13 -4.07 -18.53
C GLU A 114 -17.33 -4.82 -17.96
N ASN A 115 -17.25 -6.13 -17.86
CA ASN A 115 -18.31 -7.01 -17.36
C ASN A 115 -18.34 -7.15 -15.83
N LEU A 116 -17.39 -6.54 -15.12
CA LEU A 116 -17.36 -6.58 -13.66
C LEU A 116 -18.54 -5.79 -13.07
N ASP A 117 -19.16 -6.37 -12.05
CA ASP A 117 -20.35 -5.81 -11.41
C ASP A 117 -19.97 -5.04 -10.13
N ASN A 118 -19.49 -3.83 -10.31
CA ASN A 118 -19.25 -2.87 -9.22
C ASN A 118 -19.71 -1.47 -9.67
N SER A 119 -20.51 -0.82 -8.86
CA SER A 119 -21.12 0.49 -9.21
C SER A 119 -20.09 1.60 -9.42
N GLU A 120 -19.04 1.65 -8.61
CA GLU A 120 -17.99 2.66 -8.72
C GLU A 120 -17.12 2.43 -9.96
N LEU A 121 -16.74 1.16 -10.23
CA LEU A 121 -16.02 0.82 -11.45
C LEU A 121 -16.82 1.21 -12.70
N LYS A 122 -18.13 0.98 -12.72
CA LYS A 122 -19.01 1.37 -13.83
C LYS A 122 -19.03 2.88 -14.06
N LYS A 123 -18.96 3.70 -12.98
CA LYS A 123 -18.82 5.16 -13.09
C LYS A 123 -17.48 5.53 -13.73
N VAL A 124 -16.38 4.97 -13.26
CA VAL A 124 -15.04 5.21 -13.83
C VAL A 124 -15.00 4.78 -15.30
N LEU A 125 -15.50 3.61 -15.65
CA LEU A 125 -15.58 3.15 -17.04
C LEU A 125 -16.42 4.07 -17.93
N LYS A 126 -17.50 4.64 -17.41
CA LYS A 126 -18.33 5.60 -18.13
C LYS A 126 -17.56 6.90 -18.42
N GLU A 127 -16.77 7.38 -17.46
CA GLU A 127 -15.90 8.55 -17.67
C GLU A 127 -14.81 8.24 -18.69
N SER A 128 -14.11 7.10 -18.54
CA SER A 128 -13.07 6.67 -19.48
C SER A 128 -13.57 6.61 -20.92
N LYS A 129 -14.81 6.15 -21.13
CA LYS A 129 -15.43 6.06 -22.48
C LYS A 129 -15.62 7.42 -23.17
N LYS A 130 -15.49 8.54 -22.48
CA LYS A 130 -15.50 9.88 -23.08
C LYS A 130 -14.19 10.24 -23.77
N HIS A 131 -13.10 9.55 -23.46
CA HIS A 131 -11.74 9.84 -23.90
C HIS A 131 -11.24 8.91 -25.03
N TYR A 132 -12.07 7.98 -25.48
CA TYR A 132 -11.74 7.11 -26.62
C TYR A 132 -12.99 6.68 -27.39
N ASP A 133 -12.81 6.41 -28.69
CA ASP A 133 -13.85 5.87 -29.55
C ASP A 133 -13.93 4.34 -29.46
N LYS A 134 -15.06 3.78 -29.91
CA LYS A 134 -15.26 2.32 -29.93
C LYS A 134 -14.19 1.58 -30.74
N ASP A 135 -13.72 2.19 -31.81
CA ASP A 135 -12.73 1.62 -32.75
C ASP A 135 -11.29 1.78 -32.29
N ASN A 136 -11.05 2.45 -31.14
CA ASN A 136 -9.71 2.57 -30.59
C ASN A 136 -9.19 1.19 -30.12
N PRO A 137 -7.88 0.91 -30.29
CA PRO A 137 -7.28 -0.32 -29.79
C PRO A 137 -7.56 -0.52 -28.28
N GLU A 138 -7.76 -1.76 -27.86
CA GLU A 138 -8.02 -2.07 -26.44
C GLU A 138 -6.91 -1.55 -25.52
N ARG A 139 -5.66 -1.56 -26.01
CA ARG A 139 -4.52 -0.99 -25.27
C ARG A 139 -4.72 0.48 -24.90
N LYS A 140 -5.30 1.29 -25.81
CA LYS A 140 -5.62 2.70 -25.51
C LYS A 140 -6.70 2.80 -24.42
N LYS A 141 -7.69 1.89 -24.47
CA LYS A 141 -8.79 1.85 -23.49
C LYS A 141 -8.27 1.48 -22.11
N ILE A 142 -7.35 0.51 -22.02
CA ILE A 142 -6.72 0.09 -20.76
C ILE A 142 -5.87 1.21 -20.15
N VAL A 143 -5.05 1.88 -20.98
CA VAL A 143 -4.22 3.01 -20.51
C VAL A 143 -5.09 4.16 -20.01
N GLN A 144 -6.18 4.47 -20.70
CA GLN A 144 -7.11 5.50 -20.23
C GLN A 144 -7.79 5.09 -18.92
N LEU A 145 -8.27 3.85 -18.83
CA LEU A 145 -8.88 3.32 -17.61
C LEU A 145 -7.89 3.39 -16.42
N ARG A 146 -6.61 3.08 -16.65
CA ARG A 146 -5.57 3.25 -15.62
C ARG A 146 -5.52 4.68 -15.10
N VAL A 147 -5.47 5.67 -16.00
CA VAL A 147 -5.41 7.10 -15.62
C VAL A 147 -6.64 7.47 -14.78
N ASP A 148 -7.82 7.05 -15.20
CA ASP A 148 -9.07 7.41 -14.55
C ASP A 148 -9.24 6.69 -13.20
N LEU A 149 -8.78 5.44 -13.07
CA LEU A 149 -8.73 4.73 -11.79
C LEU A 149 -7.75 5.38 -10.81
N ILE A 150 -6.56 5.79 -11.27
CA ILE A 150 -5.62 6.54 -10.42
C ILE A 150 -6.27 7.83 -9.92
N ASN A 151 -6.89 8.61 -10.80
CA ASN A 151 -7.58 9.86 -10.43
C ASN A 151 -8.72 9.61 -9.42
N TYR A 152 -9.49 8.56 -9.63
CA TYR A 152 -10.55 8.15 -8.69
C TYR A 152 -9.97 7.84 -7.30
N PHE A 153 -8.95 6.98 -7.23
CA PHE A 153 -8.37 6.57 -5.96
C PHE A 153 -7.63 7.70 -5.24
N VAL A 154 -6.92 8.56 -5.98
CA VAL A 154 -6.28 9.74 -5.40
C VAL A 154 -7.33 10.67 -4.78
N SER A 155 -8.42 10.94 -5.51
CA SER A 155 -9.51 11.78 -5.01
C SER A 155 -10.17 11.17 -3.76
N TYR A 156 -10.42 9.86 -3.80
CA TYR A 156 -10.99 9.12 -2.67
C TYR A 156 -10.08 9.16 -1.44
N ALA A 157 -8.77 8.91 -1.62
CA ALA A 157 -7.79 8.96 -0.54
C ALA A 157 -7.69 10.35 0.09
N ILE A 158 -7.68 11.41 -0.74
CA ILE A 158 -7.66 12.81 -0.25
C ILE A 158 -8.91 13.11 0.58
N CYS A 159 -10.09 12.79 0.06
CA CYS A 159 -11.34 13.03 0.79
C CYS A 159 -11.34 12.27 2.13
N ARG A 160 -10.94 11.01 2.13
CA ARG A 160 -10.93 10.21 3.36
C ARG A 160 -9.86 10.66 4.36
N PHE A 161 -8.67 11.05 3.89
CA PHE A 161 -7.63 11.63 4.72
C PHE A 161 -8.11 12.93 5.39
N MET A 162 -8.67 13.85 4.62
CA MET A 162 -9.16 15.14 5.14
C MET A 162 -10.33 14.97 6.11
N SER A 163 -11.27 14.07 5.82
CA SER A 163 -12.40 13.77 6.69
C SER A 163 -11.99 13.14 8.03
N ASN A 164 -10.82 12.51 8.09
CA ASN A 164 -10.29 11.88 9.28
C ASN A 164 -9.04 12.58 9.84
N LEU A 165 -8.70 13.76 9.35
CA LEU A 165 -7.43 14.45 9.67
C LEU A 165 -7.23 14.59 11.18
N GLN A 166 -8.25 14.98 11.93
CA GLN A 166 -8.15 15.13 13.38
C GLN A 166 -7.79 13.80 14.07
N LYS A 167 -8.47 12.70 13.70
CA LYS A 167 -8.18 11.36 14.23
C LYS A 167 -6.79 10.87 13.86
N ILE A 168 -6.34 11.21 12.65
CA ILE A 168 -4.99 10.85 12.16
C ILE A 168 -3.93 11.58 13.00
N ILE A 169 -4.11 12.88 13.26
CA ILE A 169 -3.18 13.69 14.08
C ILE A 169 -3.17 13.20 15.52
N GLU A 170 -4.32 12.86 16.08
CA GLU A 170 -4.45 12.31 17.44
C GLU A 170 -3.94 10.87 17.57
N GLY A 171 -3.69 10.19 16.43
CA GLY A 171 -3.24 8.80 16.40
C GLY A 171 -4.34 7.77 16.65
N SER A 172 -5.62 8.17 16.60
CA SER A 172 -6.80 7.31 16.83
C SER A 172 -7.39 6.71 15.54
N PHE A 173 -6.95 7.17 14.37
CA PHE A 173 -7.38 6.60 13.09
C PHE A 173 -6.64 5.28 12.83
N ASN A 174 -7.39 4.19 12.68
CA ASN A 174 -6.87 2.84 12.64
C ASN A 174 -7.32 2.04 11.40
N GLU A 175 -7.53 2.71 10.29
CA GLU A 175 -7.98 2.13 9.03
C GLU A 175 -7.04 2.54 7.89
N GLU A 176 -7.06 1.80 6.79
CA GLU A 176 -6.38 2.21 5.55
C GLU A 176 -7.24 3.25 4.80
N LEU A 177 -6.59 4.16 4.06
CA LEU A 177 -7.34 5.21 3.36
C LEU A 177 -8.18 4.68 2.20
N LEU A 178 -7.78 3.62 1.53
CA LEU A 178 -8.48 3.09 0.37
C LEU A 178 -9.42 1.93 0.69
N PHE A 179 -9.17 1.21 1.77
CA PHE A 179 -10.05 0.11 2.22
C PHE A 179 -11.00 0.62 3.29
N ASP A 180 -12.28 0.70 2.93
CA ASP A 180 -13.35 1.09 3.83
C ASP A 180 -14.26 -0.12 4.08
N GLU A 181 -14.10 -0.75 5.25
CA GLU A 181 -14.87 -1.93 5.62
C GLU A 181 -16.37 -1.64 5.77
N LYS A 182 -16.73 -0.37 6.01
CA LYS A 182 -18.13 0.06 6.13
C LYS A 182 -18.80 0.32 4.78
N ASN A 183 -18.02 0.38 3.70
CA ASN A 183 -18.50 0.61 2.36
C ASN A 183 -18.58 -0.71 1.58
N GLU A 184 -19.77 -1.27 1.46
CA GLU A 184 -20.01 -2.50 0.69
C GLU A 184 -19.58 -2.38 -0.78
N ASN A 185 -19.55 -1.17 -1.33
CA ASN A 185 -19.13 -0.87 -2.70
C ASN A 185 -17.67 -0.39 -2.80
N CYS A 186 -16.83 -0.70 -1.80
CA CYS A 186 -15.42 -0.29 -1.80
C CYS A 186 -14.69 -0.82 -3.04
N LEU A 187 -14.38 0.07 -3.98
CA LEU A 187 -13.73 -0.30 -5.25
C LEU A 187 -12.34 -0.90 -5.03
N ALA A 188 -11.58 -0.41 -4.05
CA ALA A 188 -10.24 -0.94 -3.75
C ALA A 188 -10.32 -2.41 -3.32
N LYS A 189 -11.26 -2.75 -2.42
CA LYS A 189 -11.50 -4.13 -2.00
C LYS A 189 -11.92 -5.01 -3.16
N PHE A 190 -12.88 -4.52 -3.96
CA PHE A 190 -13.38 -5.24 -5.13
C PHE A 190 -12.26 -5.56 -6.14
N LEU A 191 -11.41 -4.58 -6.46
CA LEU A 191 -10.28 -4.78 -7.38
C LEU A 191 -9.19 -5.67 -6.77
N SER A 192 -8.95 -5.59 -5.46
CA SER A 192 -8.03 -6.50 -4.77
C SER A 192 -8.50 -7.95 -4.88
N ASP A 193 -9.77 -8.22 -4.59
CA ASP A 193 -10.36 -9.56 -4.73
C ASP A 193 -10.30 -10.06 -6.17
N PHE A 194 -10.56 -9.18 -7.15
CA PHE A 194 -10.40 -9.49 -8.57
C PHE A 194 -8.95 -9.88 -8.90
N SER A 195 -7.97 -9.12 -8.41
CA SER A 195 -6.54 -9.36 -8.66
C SER A 195 -6.07 -10.67 -8.03
N ILE A 196 -6.49 -10.96 -6.80
CA ILE A 196 -6.19 -12.24 -6.14
C ILE A 196 -6.70 -13.41 -6.98
N LYS A 197 -7.94 -13.32 -7.49
CA LYS A 197 -8.58 -14.40 -8.24
C LYS A 197 -8.04 -14.57 -9.65
N ASN A 198 -7.70 -13.49 -10.36
CA ASN A 198 -7.44 -13.53 -11.80
C ASN A 198 -6.00 -13.20 -12.19
N ILE A 199 -5.23 -12.57 -11.31
CA ILE A 199 -3.84 -12.15 -11.57
C ILE A 199 -2.89 -13.00 -10.73
N TYR A 200 -2.97 -12.91 -9.40
CA TYR A 200 -2.01 -13.59 -8.50
C TYR A 200 -2.18 -15.12 -8.47
N SER A 201 -3.32 -15.63 -8.90
CA SER A 201 -3.56 -17.06 -9.08
C SER A 201 -2.93 -17.64 -10.36
N GLN A 202 -2.30 -16.81 -11.22
CA GLN A 202 -1.67 -17.30 -12.45
C GLN A 202 -0.48 -18.21 -12.12
N ARG A 203 -0.37 -19.30 -12.88
CA ARG A 203 0.66 -20.35 -12.65
C ARG A 203 2.09 -19.79 -12.65
N GLU A 204 2.35 -18.81 -13.51
CA GLU A 204 3.67 -18.18 -13.59
C GLU A 204 4.04 -17.45 -12.31
N ILE A 205 3.09 -16.71 -11.71
CA ILE A 205 3.29 -16.02 -10.43
C ILE A 205 3.48 -17.03 -9.31
N GLN A 206 2.59 -18.01 -9.21
CA GLN A 206 2.68 -19.04 -8.16
C GLN A 206 3.98 -19.84 -8.23
N SER A 207 4.47 -20.15 -9.45
CA SER A 207 5.76 -20.84 -9.63
C SER A 207 6.92 -19.99 -9.13
N LEU A 208 6.90 -18.67 -9.38
CA LEU A 208 7.93 -17.75 -8.88
C LEU A 208 7.90 -17.63 -7.36
N GLU A 209 6.71 -17.54 -6.75
CA GLU A 209 6.55 -17.50 -5.30
C GLU A 209 7.08 -18.77 -4.63
N LEU A 210 6.69 -19.94 -5.14
CA LEU A 210 7.16 -21.23 -4.62
C LEU A 210 8.67 -21.39 -4.78
N THR A 211 9.23 -20.96 -5.92
CA THR A 211 10.68 -21.00 -6.13
C THR A 211 11.39 -20.05 -5.16
N GLY A 212 10.86 -18.84 -4.97
CA GLY A 212 11.40 -17.87 -4.03
C GLY A 212 11.38 -18.39 -2.59
N ASP A 213 10.28 -18.99 -2.17
CA ASP A 213 10.15 -19.62 -0.84
C ASP A 213 11.17 -20.73 -0.65
N ALA A 214 11.28 -21.65 -1.60
CA ALA A 214 12.24 -22.76 -1.55
C ALA A 214 13.70 -22.27 -1.48
N VAL A 215 14.07 -21.26 -2.26
CA VAL A 215 15.42 -20.68 -2.27
C VAL A 215 15.72 -19.99 -0.93
N ILE A 216 14.81 -19.15 -0.44
CA ILE A 216 15.01 -18.41 0.81
C ILE A 216 15.11 -19.40 1.98
N THR A 217 14.19 -20.36 2.07
CA THR A 217 14.20 -21.38 3.13
C THR A 217 15.48 -22.20 3.07
N GLY A 218 15.89 -22.67 1.87
CA GLY A 218 17.13 -23.41 1.72
C GLY A 218 18.39 -22.63 2.12
N ILE A 219 18.44 -21.33 1.90
CA ILE A 219 19.56 -20.48 2.36
C ILE A 219 19.53 -20.31 3.88
N MET A 220 18.34 -20.21 4.48
CA MET A 220 18.21 -20.01 5.94
C MET A 220 18.51 -21.28 6.73
N ASP A 221 18.37 -22.46 6.13
CA ASP A 221 18.63 -23.77 6.79
C ASP A 221 20.11 -24.19 6.73
N HIS A 222 20.96 -23.44 5.98
CA HIS A 222 22.41 -23.61 5.90
C HIS A 222 23.17 -22.58 6.75
#